data_33455317bc57305e1fc6df6106d1f464
#
_entry.id   33455317bc57305e1fc6df6106d1f464
#
_cell.length_a   1.000
_cell.length_b   1.000
_cell.length_c   1.000
_cell.angle_alpha   90.00
_cell.angle_beta   90.00
_cell.angle_gamma   90.00
#
_symmetry.space_group_name_H-M   'P 1'
#
loop_
_entity.id
_entity.type
_entity.pdbx_description
1 polymer ?
#
loop_
_entity_poly.entity_id
_entity_poly.type
_entity_poly.pdbx_seq_one_letter_code
_entity_poly.pdbx_strand_id
1 'polypeptide(L)'
;MQIPDNCSFVCEALAWIYFLRQNALTVKILAISDQIIERMYTLTTNGHFHDVELILGCGDLPYAYLEYLVTMLNMPMLYVPGNHDPKAAQAQAEGGLNLDLRIIRHKKFLIGGFGGSIQYRPDGINQYTQAAAFQRAYTMLPRLIINRMQYGRALDILITHSPPFGIHDDSDLAHNGLKAINWLIRFAQPRYVFHGHTHFYKQNLTSPETTIGLTRVVNVYPYKTIEVSH
;
A
#
# COMPACT_ATOMS: atom_id res chain seq x y z
N MET A 1 -42.72 41.41 0.13
CA MET A 1 -41.32 41.13 -0.18
C MET A 1 -40.97 39.85 0.57
N GLN A 2 -41.12 38.68 -0.09
CA GLN A 2 -40.87 37.36 0.52
C GLN A 2 -39.39 37.08 0.39
N ILE A 3 -38.76 36.75 1.53
CA ILE A 3 -37.38 36.29 1.60
C ILE A 3 -37.38 34.80 1.13
N PRO A 4 -36.59 34.41 0.13
CA PRO A 4 -36.54 33.01 -0.27
C PRO A 4 -35.81 32.19 0.81
N ASP A 5 -36.43 31.03 1.16
CA ASP A 5 -35.89 30.05 2.12
C ASP A 5 -34.58 29.45 1.63
N ASN A 6 -33.46 30.07 1.98
CA ASN A 6 -32.12 29.54 1.75
C ASN A 6 -31.81 28.28 2.60
N CYS A 7 -32.72 27.86 3.47
CA CYS A 7 -32.53 26.72 4.36
C CYS A 7 -32.68 25.36 3.65
N SER A 8 -33.50 25.30 2.58
CA SER A 8 -33.74 24.04 1.87
C SER A 8 -32.53 23.60 1.02
N PHE A 9 -31.86 24.52 0.35
CA PHE A 9 -30.68 24.24 -0.48
C PHE A 9 -29.50 23.74 0.32
N VAL A 10 -29.27 24.28 1.53
CA VAL A 10 -28.19 23.84 2.42
C VAL A 10 -28.49 22.45 2.99
N CYS A 11 -29.74 22.18 3.36
CA CYS A 11 -30.15 20.86 3.81
C CYS A 11 -30.05 19.78 2.71
N GLU A 12 -30.45 20.10 1.49
CA GLU A 12 -30.30 19.19 0.35
C GLU A 12 -28.82 18.95 0.01
N ALA A 13 -27.98 19.97 -0.01
CA ALA A 13 -26.55 19.82 -0.23
C ALA A 13 -25.88 18.97 0.87
N LEU A 14 -26.26 19.17 2.12
CA LEU A 14 -25.76 18.36 3.23
C LEU A 14 -26.27 16.91 3.16
N ALA A 15 -27.53 16.70 2.76
CA ALA A 15 -28.08 15.37 2.54
C ALA A 15 -27.39 14.65 1.36
N TRP A 16 -27.08 15.38 0.27
CA TRP A 16 -26.30 14.84 -0.85
C TRP A 16 -24.85 14.51 -0.47
N ILE A 17 -24.19 15.37 0.32
CA ILE A 17 -22.83 15.10 0.86
C ILE A 17 -22.87 13.89 1.79
N TYR A 18 -23.90 13.77 2.63
CA TYR A 18 -24.09 12.62 3.53
C TYR A 18 -24.37 11.33 2.74
N PHE A 19 -25.22 11.39 1.71
CA PHE A 19 -25.52 10.28 0.81
C PHE A 19 -24.28 9.84 0.00
N LEU A 20 -23.48 10.80 -0.50
CA LEU A 20 -22.22 10.51 -1.19
C LEU A 20 -21.18 9.89 -0.24
N ARG A 21 -21.13 10.31 1.02
CA ARG A 21 -20.29 9.70 2.04
C ARG A 21 -20.71 8.27 2.40
N GLN A 22 -22.01 7.99 2.47
CA GLN A 22 -22.52 6.63 2.72
C GLN A 22 -22.29 5.68 1.53
N ASN A 23 -22.17 6.22 0.30
CA ASN A 23 -21.86 5.44 -0.89
C ASN A 23 -20.36 5.31 -1.19
N ALA A 24 -19.49 5.99 -0.43
CA ALA A 24 -18.06 5.77 -0.49
C ALA A 24 -17.75 4.37 0.07
N LEU A 25 -17.32 3.45 -0.79
CA LEU A 25 -16.85 2.15 -0.32
C LEU A 25 -15.58 2.38 0.49
N THR A 26 -15.70 2.23 1.80
CA THR A 26 -14.55 2.24 2.71
C THR A 26 -14.14 0.80 2.97
N VAL A 27 -12.84 0.52 2.94
CA VAL A 27 -12.25 -0.79 3.26
C VAL A 27 -11.24 -0.59 4.37
N LYS A 28 -11.35 -1.36 5.43
CA LYS A 28 -10.37 -1.37 6.51
C LYS A 28 -9.26 -2.36 6.20
N ILE A 29 -8.03 -1.87 6.17
CA ILE A 29 -6.84 -2.61 5.76
C ILE A 29 -5.93 -2.80 6.97
N LEU A 30 -5.41 -4.01 7.15
CA LEU A 30 -4.25 -4.28 7.98
C LEU A 30 -3.01 -4.30 7.08
N ALA A 31 -2.17 -3.28 7.16
CA ALA A 31 -0.89 -3.21 6.45
C ALA A 31 0.27 -3.54 7.40
N ILE A 32 1.21 -4.38 6.95
CA ILE A 32 2.30 -4.93 7.78
C ILE A 32 3.60 -4.97 6.98
N SER A 33 4.75 -4.82 7.67
CA SER A 33 6.10 -4.96 7.07
C SER A 33 7.20 -5.21 8.10
N ASP A 34 8.28 -5.80 7.62
CA ASP A 34 9.63 -5.87 8.23
C ASP A 34 9.75 -6.60 9.57
N GLN A 35 8.74 -6.57 10.43
CA GLN A 35 8.87 -7.10 11.77
C GLN A 35 7.71 -8.01 12.17
N ILE A 36 8.04 -9.21 12.67
CA ILE A 36 7.07 -10.06 13.37
C ILE A 36 6.68 -9.37 14.68
N ILE A 37 5.41 -9.18 14.91
CA ILE A 37 4.88 -8.62 16.13
C ILE A 37 4.25 -9.76 16.95
N GLU A 38 4.93 -10.19 18.02
CA GLU A 38 4.43 -11.28 18.88
C GLU A 38 3.02 -11.00 19.42
N ARG A 39 2.75 -9.76 19.80
CA ARG A 39 1.41 -9.34 20.23
C ARG A 39 0.32 -9.59 19.17
N MET A 40 0.69 -9.66 17.88
CA MET A 40 -0.26 -9.92 16.81
C MET A 40 -0.96 -11.27 16.99
N TYR A 41 -0.25 -12.30 17.51
CA TYR A 41 -0.83 -13.61 17.80
C TYR A 41 -2.01 -13.52 18.79
N THR A 42 -1.90 -12.67 19.80
CA THR A 42 -2.98 -12.42 20.75
C THR A 42 -4.08 -11.54 20.16
N LEU A 43 -3.72 -10.51 19.41
CA LEU A 43 -4.69 -9.59 18.82
C LEU A 43 -5.59 -10.28 17.78
N THR A 44 -5.03 -11.19 16.97
CA THR A 44 -5.83 -11.96 16.00
C THR A 44 -6.83 -12.89 16.67
N THR A 45 -6.42 -13.59 17.73
CA THR A 45 -7.28 -14.52 18.46
C THR A 45 -8.38 -13.81 19.27
N ASN A 46 -8.12 -12.60 19.76
CA ASN A 46 -9.09 -11.81 20.54
C ASN A 46 -10.05 -10.98 19.66
N GLY A 47 -10.04 -11.17 18.34
CA GLY A 47 -10.95 -10.49 17.43
C GLY A 47 -10.66 -8.98 17.27
N HIS A 48 -9.45 -8.52 17.61
CA HIS A 48 -9.09 -7.10 17.46
C HIS A 48 -9.20 -6.60 16.01
N PHE A 49 -9.02 -7.49 15.05
CA PHE A 49 -9.09 -7.19 13.61
C PHE A 49 -10.37 -7.70 12.94
N HIS A 50 -11.44 -7.89 13.70
CA HIS A 50 -12.71 -8.45 13.19
C HIS A 50 -13.35 -7.62 12.06
N ASP A 51 -13.03 -6.35 11.97
CA ASP A 51 -13.53 -5.41 10.98
C ASP A 51 -12.52 -5.11 9.84
N VAL A 52 -11.35 -5.77 9.85
CA VAL A 52 -10.40 -5.75 8.73
C VAL A 52 -10.96 -6.57 7.57
N GLU A 53 -10.78 -6.09 6.36
CA GLU A 53 -11.31 -6.70 5.14
C GLU A 53 -10.22 -7.12 4.14
N LEU A 54 -8.98 -6.63 4.35
CA LEU A 54 -7.84 -6.88 3.47
C LEU A 54 -6.54 -6.78 4.26
N ILE A 55 -5.62 -7.71 4.01
CA ILE A 55 -4.25 -7.66 4.53
C ILE A 55 -3.31 -7.22 3.40
N LEU A 56 -2.43 -6.25 3.67
CA LEU A 56 -1.37 -5.81 2.77
C LEU A 56 -0.01 -6.09 3.40
N GLY A 57 0.80 -6.94 2.77
CA GLY A 57 2.19 -7.21 3.15
C GLY A 57 3.15 -6.35 2.33
N CYS A 58 3.90 -5.48 2.99
CA CYS A 58 4.87 -4.59 2.35
C CYS A 58 6.32 -5.11 2.42
N GLY A 59 6.50 -6.42 2.43
CA GLY A 59 7.80 -7.10 2.34
C GLY A 59 8.52 -7.34 3.66
N ASP A 60 9.58 -8.14 3.57
CA ASP A 60 10.50 -8.52 4.65
C ASP A 60 9.80 -9.18 5.86
N LEU A 61 8.85 -10.07 5.57
CA LEU A 61 8.14 -10.87 6.56
C LEU A 61 8.24 -12.36 6.21
N PRO A 62 8.55 -13.24 7.17
CA PRO A 62 8.52 -14.68 6.94
C PRO A 62 7.15 -15.11 6.39
N TYR A 63 7.14 -15.91 5.33
CA TYR A 63 5.88 -16.33 4.70
C TYR A 63 4.99 -17.12 5.66
N ALA A 64 5.58 -17.93 6.55
CA ALA A 64 4.80 -18.60 7.61
C ALA A 64 4.05 -17.63 8.53
N TYR A 65 4.59 -16.42 8.77
CA TYR A 65 3.89 -15.39 9.52
C TYR A 65 2.71 -14.79 8.72
N LEU A 66 2.92 -14.57 7.42
CA LEU A 66 1.86 -14.11 6.52
C LEU A 66 0.72 -15.15 6.43
N GLU A 67 1.07 -16.42 6.27
CA GLU A 67 0.14 -17.56 6.22
C GLU A 67 -0.66 -17.72 7.52
N TYR A 68 0.00 -17.52 8.66
CA TYR A 68 -0.67 -17.46 9.96
C TYR A 68 -1.74 -16.37 9.98
N LEU A 69 -1.42 -15.15 9.55
CA LEU A 69 -2.37 -14.04 9.55
C LEU A 69 -3.56 -14.29 8.62
N VAL A 70 -3.31 -14.83 7.42
CA VAL A 70 -4.37 -15.23 6.48
C VAL A 70 -5.31 -16.26 7.13
N THR A 71 -4.74 -17.27 7.76
CA THR A 71 -5.49 -18.36 8.39
C THR A 71 -6.32 -17.85 9.55
N MET A 72 -5.73 -17.04 10.44
CA MET A 72 -6.41 -16.58 11.65
C MET A 72 -7.47 -15.52 11.38
N LEU A 73 -7.22 -14.63 10.42
CA LEU A 73 -8.15 -13.55 10.08
C LEU A 73 -9.16 -13.96 9.00
N ASN A 74 -8.87 -15.04 8.25
CA ASN A 74 -9.69 -15.51 7.12
C ASN A 74 -10.00 -14.37 6.12
N MET A 75 -8.97 -13.56 5.82
CA MET A 75 -9.07 -12.38 4.95
C MET A 75 -8.16 -12.51 3.74
N PRO A 76 -8.54 -11.95 2.58
CA PRO A 76 -7.65 -11.86 1.44
C PRO A 76 -6.35 -11.14 1.81
N MET A 77 -5.23 -11.65 1.31
CA MET A 77 -3.93 -11.01 1.47
C MET A 77 -3.27 -10.74 0.12
N LEU A 78 -2.78 -9.51 -0.01
CA LEU A 78 -1.98 -9.07 -1.14
C LEU A 78 -0.62 -8.64 -0.59
N TYR A 79 0.47 -9.05 -1.23
CA TYR A 79 1.80 -8.70 -0.72
C TYR A 79 2.80 -8.44 -1.85
N VAL A 80 3.88 -7.79 -1.51
CA VAL A 80 5.09 -7.66 -2.33
C VAL A 80 6.29 -8.20 -1.56
N PRO A 81 7.29 -8.79 -2.22
CA PRO A 81 8.51 -9.20 -1.55
C PRO A 81 9.37 -7.99 -1.20
N GLY A 82 10.06 -8.06 -0.07
CA GLY A 82 11.17 -7.20 0.28
C GLY A 82 12.51 -7.78 -0.14
N ASN A 83 13.59 -7.13 0.29
CA ASN A 83 14.95 -7.55 -0.09
C ASN A 83 15.53 -8.69 0.77
N HIS A 84 14.86 -9.08 1.85
CA HIS A 84 15.17 -10.25 2.64
C HIS A 84 14.25 -11.44 2.33
N ASP A 85 13.23 -11.25 1.53
CA ASP A 85 12.31 -12.30 1.13
C ASP A 85 12.91 -13.16 0.00
N PRO A 86 12.55 -14.46 -0.11
CA PRO A 86 12.99 -15.30 -1.21
C PRO A 86 12.45 -14.78 -2.55
N LYS A 87 13.14 -15.12 -3.64
CA LYS A 87 12.61 -14.85 -4.99
C LYS A 87 11.27 -15.56 -5.18
N ALA A 88 10.31 -14.92 -5.83
CA ALA A 88 8.97 -15.48 -6.08
C ALA A 88 8.97 -16.84 -6.79
N ALA A 89 10.04 -17.14 -7.57
CA ALA A 89 10.24 -18.45 -8.18
C ALA A 89 10.66 -19.54 -7.18
N GLN A 90 11.14 -19.18 -5.98
CA GLN A 90 11.63 -20.11 -4.95
C GLN A 90 10.58 -20.41 -3.90
N ALA A 91 9.84 -19.40 -3.48
CA ALA A 91 8.75 -19.53 -2.50
C ALA A 91 7.73 -18.40 -2.65
N GLN A 92 6.50 -18.67 -2.21
CA GLN A 92 5.41 -17.71 -2.11
C GLN A 92 4.62 -18.00 -0.84
N ALA A 93 4.05 -16.97 -0.22
CA ALA A 93 3.17 -17.16 0.94
C ALA A 93 1.86 -17.81 0.49
N GLU A 94 1.53 -18.96 1.08
CA GLU A 94 0.27 -19.66 0.79
C GLU A 94 -0.94 -18.85 1.29
N GLY A 95 -2.02 -18.88 0.52
CA GLY A 95 -3.21 -18.08 0.81
C GLY A 95 -3.09 -16.59 0.50
N GLY A 96 -1.89 -16.09 0.14
CA GLY A 96 -1.65 -14.72 -0.29
C GLY A 96 -1.40 -14.60 -1.79
N LEU A 97 -1.65 -13.44 -2.36
CA LEU A 97 -1.34 -13.13 -3.75
C LEU A 97 -0.16 -12.16 -3.82
N ASN A 98 0.94 -12.62 -4.42
CA ASN A 98 2.09 -11.77 -4.73
C ASN A 98 1.74 -10.79 -5.85
N LEU A 99 1.78 -9.49 -5.54
CA LEU A 99 1.47 -8.41 -6.49
C LEU A 99 2.70 -7.78 -7.14
N ASP A 100 3.90 -8.30 -6.92
CA ASP A 100 5.08 -7.69 -7.54
C ASP A 100 4.92 -7.57 -9.06
N LEU A 101 4.97 -6.33 -9.57
CA LEU A 101 4.71 -5.94 -10.97
C LEU A 101 3.32 -6.29 -11.51
N ARG A 102 2.36 -6.54 -10.64
CA ARG A 102 0.98 -6.87 -11.01
C ARG A 102 0.02 -5.79 -10.52
N ILE A 103 -1.11 -5.68 -11.21
CA ILE A 103 -2.23 -4.83 -10.80
C ILE A 103 -3.48 -5.68 -10.88
N ILE A 104 -4.22 -5.72 -9.78
CA ILE A 104 -5.51 -6.42 -9.72
C ILE A 104 -6.62 -5.45 -9.31
N ARG A 105 -7.84 -5.87 -9.51
CA ARG A 105 -9.01 -5.22 -8.96
C ARG A 105 -9.53 -6.04 -7.77
N HIS A 106 -9.54 -5.42 -6.59
CA HIS A 106 -10.16 -5.97 -5.40
C HIS A 106 -11.32 -5.05 -4.99
N LYS A 107 -12.55 -5.59 -4.98
CA LYS A 107 -13.77 -4.77 -4.84
C LYS A 107 -13.78 -3.64 -5.91
N LYS A 108 -13.77 -2.37 -5.47
CA LYS A 108 -13.69 -1.21 -6.38
C LYS A 108 -12.25 -0.69 -6.56
N PHE A 109 -11.29 -1.13 -5.75
CA PHE A 109 -9.92 -0.62 -5.78
C PHE A 109 -9.05 -1.33 -6.82
N LEU A 110 -8.29 -0.54 -7.57
CA LEU A 110 -7.18 -1.01 -8.39
C LEU A 110 -5.92 -0.98 -7.52
N ILE A 111 -5.39 -2.16 -7.19
CA ILE A 111 -4.26 -2.33 -6.29
C ILE A 111 -3.09 -2.88 -7.07
N GLY A 112 -1.96 -2.17 -7.04
CA GLY A 112 -0.71 -2.60 -7.69
C GLY A 112 0.40 -2.81 -6.68
N GLY A 113 1.41 -3.61 -7.06
CA GLY A 113 2.55 -3.91 -6.22
C GLY A 113 3.89 -3.65 -6.92
N PHE A 114 4.87 -3.21 -6.13
CA PHE A 114 6.24 -2.99 -6.58
C PHE A 114 7.22 -3.38 -5.46
N GLY A 115 7.73 -4.61 -5.52
CA GLY A 115 8.59 -5.20 -4.49
C GLY A 115 10.07 -4.87 -4.65
N GLY A 116 10.83 -5.20 -3.62
CA GLY A 116 12.28 -5.06 -3.54
C GLY A 116 12.77 -3.67 -3.14
N SER A 117 14.08 -3.52 -3.06
CA SER A 117 14.75 -2.28 -2.62
C SER A 117 15.86 -1.84 -3.59
N ILE A 118 16.51 -0.72 -3.25
CA ILE A 118 17.75 -0.29 -3.89
C ILE A 118 18.83 -1.36 -3.72
N GLN A 119 19.66 -1.53 -4.73
CA GLN A 119 20.79 -2.44 -4.66
C GLN A 119 21.91 -1.84 -3.83
N TYR A 120 22.23 -2.49 -2.72
CA TYR A 120 23.37 -2.19 -1.85
C TYR A 120 24.35 -3.37 -1.75
N ARG A 121 24.03 -4.53 -2.33
CA ARG A 121 24.91 -5.70 -2.48
C ARG A 121 24.86 -6.19 -3.93
N PRO A 122 26.00 -6.56 -4.54
CA PRO A 122 26.02 -7.00 -5.94
C PRO A 122 25.06 -8.13 -6.27
N ASP A 123 24.95 -9.14 -5.35
CA ASP A 123 24.10 -10.33 -5.53
C ASP A 123 22.88 -10.31 -4.62
N GLY A 124 22.43 -9.12 -4.20
CA GLY A 124 21.27 -8.96 -3.30
C GLY A 124 19.98 -9.47 -3.95
N ILE A 125 19.26 -10.31 -3.22
CA ILE A 125 17.94 -10.80 -3.65
C ILE A 125 16.96 -9.63 -3.64
N ASN A 126 16.12 -9.52 -4.67
CA ASN A 126 15.13 -8.45 -4.82
C ASN A 126 15.71 -7.03 -4.66
N GLN A 127 16.98 -6.84 -5.00
CA GLN A 127 17.67 -5.57 -4.99
C GLN A 127 17.91 -5.09 -6.42
N TYR A 128 17.63 -3.82 -6.70
CA TYR A 128 17.63 -3.28 -8.04
C TYR A 128 18.39 -1.95 -8.10
N THR A 129 19.23 -1.77 -9.11
CA THR A 129 19.74 -0.42 -9.43
C THR A 129 18.57 0.50 -9.77
N GLN A 130 18.75 1.82 -9.69
CA GLN A 130 17.71 2.76 -10.11
C GLN A 130 17.25 2.51 -11.56
N ALA A 131 18.19 2.18 -12.46
CA ALA A 131 17.87 1.86 -13.85
C ALA A 131 17.02 0.59 -13.97
N ALA A 132 17.40 -0.48 -13.28
CA ALA A 132 16.63 -1.73 -13.26
C ALA A 132 15.24 -1.54 -12.63
N ALA A 133 15.13 -0.71 -11.59
CA ALA A 133 13.85 -0.37 -10.99
C ALA A 133 12.94 0.38 -11.99
N PHE A 134 13.47 1.29 -12.78
CA PHE A 134 12.70 1.94 -13.86
C PHE A 134 12.26 0.96 -14.94
N GLN A 135 13.14 0.06 -15.39
CA GLN A 135 12.77 -0.98 -16.36
C GLN A 135 11.60 -1.83 -15.84
N ARG A 136 11.66 -2.23 -14.57
CA ARG A 136 10.56 -2.96 -13.91
C ARG A 136 9.27 -2.14 -13.84
N ALA A 137 9.33 -0.87 -13.46
CA ALA A 137 8.16 0.01 -13.40
C ALA A 137 7.50 0.19 -14.78
N TYR A 138 8.29 0.27 -15.85
CA TYR A 138 7.77 0.38 -17.22
C TYR A 138 7.00 -0.88 -17.67
N THR A 139 7.27 -2.05 -17.12
CA THR A 139 6.47 -3.25 -17.43
C THR A 139 5.02 -3.14 -16.95
N MET A 140 4.74 -2.29 -15.96
CA MET A 140 3.39 -2.04 -15.46
C MET A 140 2.60 -1.06 -16.35
N LEU A 141 3.29 -0.29 -17.22
CA LEU A 141 2.70 0.80 -17.99
C LEU A 141 1.48 0.37 -18.86
N PRO A 142 1.53 -0.74 -19.62
CA PRO A 142 0.38 -1.15 -20.44
C PRO A 142 -0.88 -1.33 -19.58
N ARG A 143 -0.75 -1.97 -18.41
CA ARG A 143 -1.89 -2.20 -17.52
C ARG A 143 -2.40 -0.91 -16.89
N LEU A 144 -1.51 0.01 -16.52
CA LEU A 144 -1.88 1.33 -16.00
C LEU A 144 -2.68 2.14 -17.03
N ILE A 145 -2.27 2.11 -18.31
CA ILE A 145 -2.97 2.77 -19.41
C ILE A 145 -4.36 2.14 -19.62
N ILE A 146 -4.42 0.81 -19.72
CA ILE A 146 -5.69 0.10 -19.89
C ILE A 146 -6.65 0.43 -18.75
N ASN A 147 -6.18 0.41 -17.50
CA ASN A 147 -7.01 0.76 -16.36
C ASN A 147 -7.52 2.21 -16.45
N ARG A 148 -6.68 3.16 -16.85
CA ARG A 148 -7.09 4.56 -17.02
C ARG A 148 -8.18 4.70 -18.08
N MET A 149 -8.06 3.98 -19.19
CA MET A 149 -9.09 3.96 -20.24
C MET A 149 -10.39 3.30 -19.79
N GLN A 150 -10.29 2.20 -19.05
CA GLN A 150 -11.45 1.39 -18.65
C GLN A 150 -12.17 1.93 -17.41
N TYR A 151 -11.43 2.51 -16.45
CA TYR A 151 -11.97 2.90 -15.14
C TYR A 151 -11.82 4.39 -14.83
N GLY A 152 -11.28 5.20 -15.75
CA GLY A 152 -11.01 6.62 -15.55
C GLY A 152 -9.79 6.92 -14.66
N ARG A 153 -9.11 5.88 -14.13
CA ARG A 153 -7.94 5.97 -13.26
C ARG A 153 -6.99 4.80 -13.47
N ALA A 154 -5.70 5.02 -13.24
CA ALA A 154 -4.70 3.99 -13.47
C ALA A 154 -4.55 3.04 -12.26
N LEU A 155 -4.62 3.59 -11.03
CA LEU A 155 -4.36 2.88 -9.79
C LEU A 155 -5.02 3.63 -8.61
N ASP A 156 -5.50 2.91 -7.59
CA ASP A 156 -6.00 3.49 -6.34
C ASP A 156 -4.98 3.31 -5.19
N ILE A 157 -4.39 2.13 -5.10
CA ILE A 157 -3.44 1.76 -4.05
C ILE A 157 -2.18 1.16 -4.69
N LEU A 158 -1.01 1.64 -4.29
CA LEU A 158 0.27 1.05 -4.60
C LEU A 158 0.89 0.51 -3.32
N ILE A 159 1.20 -0.79 -3.28
CA ILE A 159 2.00 -1.38 -2.20
C ILE A 159 3.44 -1.54 -2.68
N THR A 160 4.39 -1.11 -1.87
CA THR A 160 5.82 -1.24 -2.17
C THR A 160 6.56 -1.77 -0.93
N HIS A 161 7.76 -2.31 -1.11
CA HIS A 161 8.62 -2.53 0.03
C HIS A 161 9.45 -1.29 0.32
N SER A 162 10.24 -0.85 -0.66
CA SER A 162 11.04 0.37 -0.53
C SER A 162 10.19 1.65 -0.52
N PRO A 163 10.60 2.70 0.19
CA PRO A 163 9.99 4.02 0.10
C PRO A 163 10.25 4.69 -1.26
N PRO A 164 9.47 5.73 -1.63
CA PRO A 164 9.84 6.64 -2.71
C PRO A 164 11.12 7.40 -2.36
N PHE A 165 11.97 7.66 -3.35
CA PHE A 165 13.20 8.43 -3.16
C PHE A 165 12.91 9.83 -2.60
N GLY A 166 13.62 10.23 -1.55
CA GLY A 166 13.47 11.52 -0.87
C GLY A 166 12.24 11.61 0.05
N ILE A 167 11.54 10.49 0.32
CA ILE A 167 10.33 10.46 1.15
C ILE A 167 10.36 9.23 2.02
N HIS A 168 10.47 9.42 3.33
CA HIS A 168 10.61 8.36 4.32
C HIS A 168 11.82 7.44 4.11
N ASP A 169 12.73 7.79 3.20
CA ASP A 169 13.99 7.08 2.97
C ASP A 169 15.08 7.62 3.90
N ASP A 170 16.22 6.94 3.95
CA ASP A 170 17.38 7.37 4.72
C ASP A 170 18.56 7.67 3.80
N SER A 171 19.56 8.36 4.32
CA SER A 171 20.76 8.75 3.59
C SER A 171 21.73 7.60 3.35
N ASP A 172 21.60 6.50 4.07
CA ASP A 172 22.44 5.33 3.85
C ASP A 172 22.03 4.55 2.58
N LEU A 173 22.98 3.82 2.01
CA LEU A 173 22.78 3.16 0.72
C LEU A 173 21.66 2.10 0.76
N ALA A 174 21.48 1.42 1.89
CA ALA A 174 20.53 0.31 2.00
C ALA A 174 19.06 0.82 2.09
N HIS A 175 18.85 1.96 2.75
CA HIS A 175 17.52 2.53 2.97
C HIS A 175 17.19 3.69 2.03
N ASN A 176 18.00 3.91 1.00
CA ASN A 176 17.72 4.91 -0.03
C ASN A 176 16.52 4.50 -0.87
N GLY A 177 15.60 5.42 -1.12
CA GLY A 177 14.36 5.16 -1.83
C GLY A 177 14.53 4.91 -3.33
N LEU A 178 13.50 4.36 -3.96
CA LEU A 178 13.46 4.09 -5.39
C LEU A 178 12.80 5.23 -6.17
N LYS A 179 13.56 5.87 -7.09
CA LYS A 179 13.05 6.92 -7.99
C LYS A 179 11.94 6.41 -8.91
N ALA A 180 11.93 5.12 -9.22
CA ALA A 180 10.88 4.49 -10.00
C ALA A 180 9.51 4.57 -9.30
N ILE A 181 9.48 4.53 -7.95
CA ILE A 181 8.23 4.69 -7.18
C ILE A 181 7.71 6.13 -7.30
N ASN A 182 8.60 7.15 -7.27
CA ASN A 182 8.19 8.54 -7.52
C ASN A 182 7.56 8.69 -8.91
N TRP A 183 8.13 8.00 -9.92
CA TRP A 183 7.57 8.00 -11.26
C TRP A 183 6.19 7.32 -11.30
N LEU A 184 6.03 6.16 -10.66
CA LEU A 184 4.73 5.49 -10.54
C LEU A 184 3.68 6.39 -9.87
N ILE A 185 4.05 7.09 -8.79
CA ILE A 185 3.17 8.05 -8.11
C ILE A 185 2.73 9.15 -9.06
N ARG A 186 3.66 9.77 -9.78
CA ARG A 186 3.37 10.86 -10.73
C ARG A 186 2.51 10.40 -11.90
N PHE A 187 2.80 9.21 -12.45
CA PHE A 187 2.09 8.68 -13.62
C PHE A 187 0.72 8.12 -13.26
N ALA A 188 0.64 7.25 -12.26
CA ALA A 188 -0.57 6.52 -11.91
C ALA A 188 -1.49 7.30 -10.96
N GLN A 189 -0.94 8.24 -10.18
CA GLN A 189 -1.62 9.07 -9.19
C GLN A 189 -2.49 8.23 -8.22
N PRO A 190 -1.91 7.19 -7.56
CA PRO A 190 -2.66 6.42 -6.59
C PRO A 190 -3.08 7.31 -5.43
N ARG A 191 -4.22 7.02 -4.79
CA ARG A 191 -4.63 7.73 -3.56
C ARG A 191 -3.76 7.37 -2.38
N TYR A 192 -3.29 6.11 -2.34
CA TYR A 192 -2.48 5.59 -1.25
C TYR A 192 -1.24 4.87 -1.78
N VAL A 193 -0.12 5.08 -1.11
CA VAL A 193 1.09 4.28 -1.24
C VAL A 193 1.44 3.75 0.14
N PHE A 194 1.53 2.43 0.29
CA PHE A 194 1.95 1.77 1.52
C PHE A 194 3.33 1.14 1.32
N HIS A 195 4.25 1.39 2.24
CA HIS A 195 5.60 0.85 2.17
C HIS A 195 6.16 0.53 3.56
N GLY A 196 7.21 -0.29 3.60
CA GLY A 196 8.01 -0.62 4.77
C GLY A 196 9.47 -0.18 4.63
N HIS A 197 10.38 -1.11 4.85
CA HIS A 197 11.82 -1.03 4.68
C HIS A 197 12.56 -0.07 5.63
N THR A 198 12.08 1.15 5.82
CA THR A 198 12.61 2.10 6.78
C THR A 198 11.85 1.99 8.10
N HIS A 199 12.59 1.80 9.19
CA HIS A 199 11.99 1.55 10.50
C HIS A 199 11.66 2.86 11.20
N PHE A 200 10.38 3.18 11.27
CA PHE A 200 9.89 4.34 12.01
C PHE A 200 9.62 4.00 13.48
N TYR A 201 10.46 4.52 14.36
CA TYR A 201 10.26 4.45 15.80
C TYR A 201 9.59 5.72 16.33
N LYS A 202 8.95 5.63 17.52
CA LYS A 202 8.28 6.78 18.14
C LYS A 202 9.21 8.00 18.39
N GLN A 203 10.51 7.78 18.43
CA GLN A 203 11.54 8.81 18.60
C GLN A 203 11.87 9.57 17.31
N ASN A 204 11.43 9.08 16.15
CA ASN A 204 11.70 9.76 14.88
C ASN A 204 10.96 11.11 14.86
N LEU A 205 11.67 12.16 14.49
CA LEU A 205 11.11 13.51 14.37
C LEU A 205 10.25 13.69 13.11
N THR A 206 10.40 12.80 12.15
CA THR A 206 9.65 12.81 10.87
C THR A 206 8.34 12.04 11.00
N SER A 207 7.31 12.49 10.30
CA SER A 207 6.04 11.78 10.24
C SER A 207 6.18 10.51 9.38
N PRO A 208 5.60 9.37 9.79
CA PRO A 208 5.50 8.18 8.95
C PRO A 208 4.49 8.34 7.80
N GLU A 209 3.92 9.52 7.63
CA GLU A 209 2.93 9.84 6.59
C GLU A 209 3.25 11.16 5.92
N THR A 210 3.24 11.16 4.58
CA THR A 210 3.48 12.34 3.74
C THR A 210 2.47 12.38 2.61
N THR A 211 1.98 13.57 2.26
CA THR A 211 1.08 13.75 1.13
C THR A 211 1.82 14.38 -0.04
N ILE A 212 1.72 13.77 -1.23
CA ILE A 212 2.31 14.25 -2.49
C ILE A 212 1.16 14.46 -3.49
N GLY A 213 0.79 15.70 -3.71
CA GLY A 213 -0.41 16.00 -4.52
C GLY A 213 -1.65 15.37 -3.87
N LEU A 214 -2.27 14.40 -4.54
CA LEU A 214 -3.44 13.66 -4.05
C LEU A 214 -3.06 12.30 -3.42
N THR A 215 -1.79 11.94 -3.43
CA THR A 215 -1.30 10.64 -2.94
C THR A 215 -0.87 10.74 -1.48
N ARG A 216 -1.44 9.92 -0.63
CA ARG A 216 -1.00 9.73 0.76
C ARG A 216 0.01 8.59 0.80
N VAL A 217 1.27 8.89 1.10
CA VAL A 217 2.36 7.92 1.28
C VAL A 217 2.45 7.59 2.76
N VAL A 218 2.40 6.30 3.10
CA VAL A 218 2.35 5.82 4.48
C VAL A 218 3.40 4.74 4.69
N ASN A 219 4.33 4.98 5.62
CA ASN A 219 5.17 3.94 6.16
C ASN A 219 4.35 3.10 7.15
N VAL A 220 4.24 1.80 6.91
CA VAL A 220 3.39 0.89 7.69
C VAL A 220 4.15 0.15 8.79
N TYR A 221 5.46 0.35 8.92
CA TYR A 221 6.29 -0.34 9.90
C TYR A 221 5.80 -0.14 11.35
N PRO A 222 5.70 -1.17 12.17
CA PRO A 222 5.71 -2.58 11.81
C PRO A 222 4.32 -3.04 11.33
N TYR A 223 3.24 -2.35 11.69
CA TYR A 223 1.88 -2.52 11.16
C TYR A 223 1.03 -1.27 11.40
N LYS A 224 0.04 -1.10 10.55
CA LYS A 224 -1.03 -0.09 10.70
C LYS A 224 -2.37 -0.65 10.27
N THR A 225 -3.42 -0.24 10.97
CA THR A 225 -4.79 -0.40 10.50
C THR A 225 -5.25 0.92 9.92
N ILE A 226 -5.69 0.90 8.66
CA ILE A 226 -6.00 2.12 7.89
C ILE A 226 -7.33 1.92 7.18
N GLU A 227 -8.21 2.92 7.27
CA GLU A 227 -9.41 2.99 6.45
C GLU A 227 -9.09 3.72 5.15
N VAL A 228 -9.37 3.05 4.02
CA VAL A 228 -9.22 3.61 2.69
C VAL A 228 -10.59 3.80 2.06
N SER A 229 -10.84 4.96 1.49
CA SER A 229 -12.09 5.29 0.79
C SER A 229 -11.86 5.39 -0.71
N HIS A 230 -12.86 4.92 -1.47
CA HIS A 230 -12.86 4.99 -2.93
C HIS A 230 -13.34 6.34 -3.44
#